data_35151fa6d1b405ac00258830782cb74c
#
_entry.id   35151fa6d1b405ac00258830782cb74c
#
_cell.length_a   1.000
_cell.length_b   1.000
_cell.length_c   1.000
_cell.angle_alpha   90.00
_cell.angle_beta   90.00
_cell.angle_gamma   90.00
#
_symmetry.space_group_name_H-M   'P 1'
#
loop_
_entity.id
_entity.type
_entity.pdbx_description
1 polymer ?
#
loop_
_entity_poly.entity_id
_entity_poly.type
_entity_poly.pdbx_seq_one_letter_code
_entity_poly.pdbx_strand_id
1 'polypeptide(L)'
;MPSMTSRLRLRITAAASLALALAAPLTPTFARAPAAAASGAGSPASTPAHPRNILFIIADDLSPRLGSYGAPVRTPNIDAFAYTGVQFQRAYTQFPWCGPSRASFLTGTRPDTTRVMDLSTPFRRALPDIQTLPQYFRTNGYFTGRIGKVFHQGVPGDIGTSGPDDPQSWDMVVNPRGRDRDAENGKLRNNTPGIPYGSAMAWLDDGGADTDQTDGKVAGAAIEMLRAHAGKGQPFFIAVGFYRPHVPLVAPRKYFAPYPVAKMRIADETPASLAQVPAYAKAWSPDNFGMSDTQQREIIRAYSAATSFMDAQVGRVLAELRRLGLDKDTIVVFTGDHGYLLGEHGQWMKNILWDEADHVPLIIRAPGVTVAARKSPRTVELLDLYPTLTDLAGLPHYQRNEGVSLVPLLKQPLVAWDRPALSQVRGGRSVRTERWRYTEWEEGRLGTQLYDHDADPKEHHNLANDPQYASIVAELKAKLPPGPVEKRPAALNYDPVHACLAAFPSGPRPAGAAGGGGEGGGGLKLCERLDP
;
A
#
# COMPACT_ATOMS: atom_id res chain seq x y z
N MET A 1 -51.54 35.25 27.10
CA MET A 1 -51.45 36.35 28.08
C MET A 1 -50.12 36.26 28.78
N PRO A 2 -49.57 37.38 29.14
CA PRO A 2 -48.66 38.23 28.33
C PRO A 2 -47.26 38.18 28.98
N SER A 3 -46.21 38.74 28.60
CA SER A 3 -45.80 39.98 27.95
C SER A 3 -44.32 40.20 28.20
N MET A 4 -43.73 40.81 27.32
CA MET A 4 -42.99 42.09 27.25
C MET A 4 -41.49 42.07 27.51
N THR A 5 -40.82 42.42 26.46
CA THR A 5 -39.96 43.62 26.18
C THR A 5 -38.64 43.69 26.93
N SER A 6 -37.50 44.01 26.29
CA SER A 6 -37.16 45.35 25.89
C SER A 6 -35.83 45.41 25.10
N ARG A 7 -35.82 46.31 24.15
CA ARG A 7 -34.73 46.76 23.27
C ARG A 7 -33.64 47.52 24.02
N LEU A 8 -32.39 47.50 23.52
CA LEU A 8 -31.58 48.73 23.51
C LEU A 8 -30.63 48.76 22.31
N ARG A 9 -30.89 49.70 21.42
CA ARG A 9 -29.98 50.15 20.35
C ARG A 9 -29.09 51.25 20.92
N LEU A 10 -27.80 51.27 20.58
CA LEU A 10 -27.02 52.51 20.62
C LEU A 10 -26.25 52.69 19.32
N ARG A 11 -26.65 53.75 18.59
CA ARG A 11 -25.92 54.34 17.48
C ARG A 11 -25.02 55.45 18.05
N ILE A 12 -23.80 55.58 17.56
CA ILE A 12 -23.06 56.85 17.57
C ILE A 12 -22.41 57.02 16.20
N THR A 13 -22.74 58.20 15.61
CA THR A 13 -22.32 58.71 14.31
C THR A 13 -21.21 59.75 14.44
N ALA A 14 -20.36 59.83 13.41
CA ALA A 14 -19.76 61.05 12.79
C ALA A 14 -18.62 61.73 13.59
N ALA A 15 -17.55 62.21 12.97
CA ALA A 15 -17.46 63.15 11.90
C ALA A 15 -16.05 63.27 11.32
N ALA A 16 -16.01 63.70 10.09
CA ALA A 16 -14.83 64.01 9.29
C ALA A 16 -14.18 65.34 9.69
N SER A 17 -12.89 65.49 9.45
CA SER A 17 -12.28 66.78 9.11
C SER A 17 -11.05 66.61 8.23
N LEU A 18 -11.11 67.27 7.11
CA LEU A 18 -10.17 67.43 6.03
C LEU A 18 -9.20 68.56 6.37
N ALA A 19 -7.89 68.34 6.21
CA ALA A 19 -6.93 69.46 6.13
C ALA A 19 -5.87 69.12 5.08
N LEU A 20 -5.91 69.90 4.01
CA LEU A 20 -5.00 69.92 2.87
C LEU A 20 -3.85 70.90 3.21
N ALA A 21 -2.60 70.44 3.12
CA ALA A 21 -1.43 71.32 3.11
C ALA A 21 -0.46 70.87 2.01
N LEU A 22 -0.32 71.75 1.00
CA LEU A 22 0.71 71.68 -0.02
C LEU A 22 2.08 72.03 0.57
N ALA A 23 3.11 71.24 0.25
CA ALA A 23 4.50 71.64 0.30
C ALA A 23 5.30 70.95 -0.79
N ALA A 24 6.05 71.73 -1.54
CA ALA A 24 6.84 71.40 -2.72
C ALA A 24 8.09 70.53 -2.43
N PRO A 25 8.71 69.93 -3.46
CA PRO A 25 9.72 68.90 -3.28
C PRO A 25 11.12 69.46 -3.08
N LEU A 26 11.81 68.99 -2.06
CA LEU A 26 13.28 69.09 -1.90
C LEU A 26 13.89 67.74 -2.32
N THR A 27 14.68 67.74 -3.38
CA THR A 27 15.51 66.62 -3.81
C THR A 27 16.75 66.53 -2.96
N PRO A 28 17.03 65.40 -2.27
CA PRO A 28 18.35 65.11 -1.78
C PRO A 28 19.16 64.28 -2.80
N THR A 29 20.29 64.81 -3.21
CA THR A 29 21.36 64.13 -3.90
C THR A 29 21.93 63.04 -3.00
N PHE A 30 21.67 61.77 -3.32
CA PHE A 30 22.35 60.66 -2.68
C PHE A 30 23.66 60.33 -3.39
N ALA A 31 24.74 60.49 -2.66
CA ALA A 31 26.07 59.99 -3.04
C ALA A 31 26.02 58.43 -3.11
N ARG A 32 26.49 57.93 -4.26
CA ARG A 32 26.56 56.48 -4.54
C ARG A 32 27.74 55.89 -3.74
N ALA A 33 27.46 55.10 -2.70
CA ALA A 33 28.41 54.23 -2.07
C ALA A 33 28.72 52.98 -2.93
N PRO A 34 29.94 52.45 -2.96
CA PRO A 34 30.29 51.29 -3.78
C PRO A 34 29.55 50.04 -3.25
N ALA A 35 28.94 49.27 -4.17
CA ALA A 35 28.30 48.01 -3.90
C ALA A 35 29.34 46.99 -3.39
N ALA A 36 29.24 46.62 -2.12
CA ALA A 36 29.90 45.43 -1.61
C ALA A 36 29.21 44.19 -2.21
N ALA A 37 29.98 43.42 -2.97
CA ALA A 37 29.54 42.14 -3.47
C ALA A 37 29.26 41.19 -2.31
N ALA A 38 27.97 40.96 -2.02
CA ALA A 38 27.56 39.88 -1.13
C ALA A 38 27.73 38.56 -1.88
N SER A 39 28.87 37.91 -1.70
CA SER A 39 29.06 36.51 -2.03
C SER A 39 28.25 35.66 -1.06
N GLY A 40 26.97 35.50 -1.35
CA GLY A 40 26.10 34.53 -0.71
C GLY A 40 26.45 33.13 -1.22
N ALA A 41 27.55 32.57 -0.76
CA ALA A 41 27.77 31.14 -0.84
C ALA A 41 26.74 30.49 0.07
N GLY A 42 25.64 29.99 -0.51
CA GLY A 42 24.76 29.06 0.15
C GLY A 42 25.61 27.89 0.65
N SER A 43 25.67 27.71 1.97
CA SER A 43 26.32 26.53 2.55
C SER A 43 25.72 25.30 1.89
N PRO A 44 26.53 24.40 1.30
CA PRO A 44 26.02 23.14 0.82
C PRO A 44 25.36 22.43 1.99
N ALA A 45 24.14 21.93 1.80
CA ALA A 45 23.49 21.10 2.77
C ALA A 45 24.48 20.02 3.19
N SER A 46 24.86 19.99 4.45
CA SER A 46 25.82 19.04 4.98
C SER A 46 25.30 17.63 4.67
N THR A 47 25.96 16.93 3.78
CA THR A 47 25.81 15.49 3.62
C THR A 47 25.91 14.89 5.02
N PRO A 48 24.97 14.01 5.45
CA PRO A 48 25.06 13.42 6.78
C PRO A 48 26.40 12.71 6.91
N ALA A 49 27.13 12.98 7.98
CA ALA A 49 28.51 12.53 8.21
C ALA A 49 28.65 10.99 8.26
N HIS A 50 27.54 10.26 8.29
CA HIS A 50 27.49 8.79 8.29
C HIS A 50 26.34 8.29 7.41
N PRO A 51 26.53 7.16 6.67
CA PRO A 51 25.46 6.52 5.92
C PRO A 51 24.35 6.06 6.86
N ARG A 52 23.08 6.33 6.48
CA ARG A 52 21.90 6.01 7.29
C ARG A 52 21.47 4.58 7.11
N ASN A 53 21.08 3.94 8.19
CA ASN A 53 20.43 2.63 8.14
C ASN A 53 19.04 2.72 7.52
N ILE A 54 18.57 1.61 6.94
CA ILE A 54 17.21 1.45 6.42
C ILE A 54 16.52 0.29 7.16
N LEU A 55 15.35 0.57 7.71
CA LEU A 55 14.40 -0.44 8.17
C LEU A 55 13.15 -0.36 7.28
N PHE A 56 12.98 -1.34 6.40
CA PHE A 56 11.89 -1.42 5.44
C PHE A 56 10.86 -2.44 5.93
N ILE A 57 9.69 -1.96 6.40
CA ILE A 57 8.61 -2.81 6.93
C ILE A 57 7.47 -2.86 5.93
N ILE A 58 7.10 -4.07 5.51
CA ILE A 58 6.01 -4.30 4.57
C ILE A 58 5.04 -5.33 5.12
N ALA A 59 3.73 -5.07 4.96
CA ALA A 59 2.65 -6.00 5.29
C ALA A 59 1.95 -6.47 4.02
N ASP A 60 1.53 -7.72 3.99
CA ASP A 60 0.91 -8.37 2.85
C ASP A 60 -0.62 -8.18 2.86
N ASP A 61 -1.22 -7.75 1.74
CA ASP A 61 -2.67 -7.49 1.62
C ASP A 61 -3.19 -6.35 2.52
N LEU A 62 -2.39 -5.33 2.79
CA LEU A 62 -2.77 -4.26 3.70
C LEU A 62 -3.27 -3.01 2.97
N SER A 63 -4.59 -2.82 2.96
CA SER A 63 -5.21 -1.53 2.59
C SER A 63 -5.05 -0.48 3.71
N PRO A 64 -5.32 0.83 3.46
CA PRO A 64 -5.17 1.88 4.49
C PRO A 64 -6.21 1.78 5.63
N ARG A 65 -6.60 0.57 6.02
CA ARG A 65 -7.54 0.32 7.13
C ARG A 65 -6.82 0.30 8.47
N LEU A 66 -6.20 1.45 8.80
CA LEU A 66 -5.46 1.70 10.04
C LEU A 66 -6.07 2.87 10.80
N GLY A 67 -5.87 2.94 12.11
CA GLY A 67 -6.40 4.03 12.95
C GLY A 67 -5.92 5.41 12.48
N SER A 68 -4.65 5.57 12.11
CA SER A 68 -4.08 6.82 11.60
C SER A 68 -4.68 7.29 10.27
N TYR A 69 -5.27 6.37 9.49
CA TYR A 69 -6.04 6.66 8.28
C TYR A 69 -7.54 6.84 8.54
N GLY A 70 -7.99 6.70 9.79
CA GLY A 70 -9.39 6.90 10.18
C GLY A 70 -10.25 5.64 10.18
N ALA A 71 -9.68 4.47 9.92
CA ALA A 71 -10.41 3.21 9.96
C ALA A 71 -10.68 2.74 11.42
N PRO A 72 -11.78 2.03 11.69
CA PRO A 72 -12.10 1.53 13.02
C PRO A 72 -11.32 0.26 13.38
N VAL A 73 -10.03 0.23 13.04
CA VAL A 73 -9.08 -0.85 13.32
C VAL A 73 -8.06 -0.37 14.34
N ARG A 74 -7.77 -1.19 15.35
CA ARG A 74 -6.83 -0.84 16.42
C ARG A 74 -5.40 -1.09 15.98
N THR A 75 -4.67 -0.02 15.69
CA THR A 75 -3.27 -0.05 15.23
C THR A 75 -2.40 0.95 16.00
N PRO A 76 -2.39 0.90 17.35
CA PRO A 76 -1.77 1.94 18.16
C PRO A 76 -0.27 2.12 17.93
N ASN A 77 0.45 1.08 17.49
CA ASN A 77 1.89 1.15 17.25
C ASN A 77 2.21 1.83 15.92
N ILE A 78 1.48 1.49 14.85
CA ILE A 78 1.60 2.12 13.53
C ILE A 78 1.07 3.55 13.61
N ASP A 79 -0.03 3.79 14.34
CA ASP A 79 -0.57 5.13 14.57
C ASP A 79 0.47 6.02 15.28
N ALA A 80 1.10 5.52 16.35
CA ALA A 80 2.19 6.23 17.03
C ALA A 80 3.40 6.45 16.10
N PHE A 81 3.73 5.49 15.25
CA PHE A 81 4.80 5.64 14.27
C PHE A 81 4.47 6.75 13.25
N ALA A 82 3.24 6.85 12.80
CA ALA A 82 2.80 7.89 11.86
C ALA A 82 3.04 9.32 12.40
N TYR A 83 2.96 9.52 13.72
CA TYR A 83 3.29 10.79 14.36
C TYR A 83 4.79 11.13 14.34
N THR A 84 5.66 10.20 14.00
CA THR A 84 7.10 10.42 13.95
C THR A 84 7.65 10.76 12.57
N GLY A 85 6.82 10.70 11.53
CA GLY A 85 7.20 10.90 10.14
C GLY A 85 6.13 11.59 9.31
N VAL A 86 6.17 11.36 8.01
CA VAL A 86 5.16 11.79 7.05
C VAL A 86 4.31 10.59 6.64
N GLN A 87 3.00 10.73 6.76
CA GLN A 87 2.00 9.78 6.31
C GLN A 87 1.41 10.24 4.98
N PHE A 88 1.54 9.45 3.94
CA PHE A 88 0.94 9.71 2.62
C PHE A 88 -0.50 9.22 2.61
N GLN A 89 -1.43 10.11 2.22
CA GLN A 89 -2.86 9.78 2.20
C GLN A 89 -3.29 9.07 0.92
N ARG A 90 -2.48 9.14 -0.14
CA ARG A 90 -2.76 8.61 -1.48
C ARG A 90 -1.51 7.97 -2.05
N ALA A 91 -1.15 6.79 -1.53
CA ALA A 91 -0.05 5.98 -2.04
C ALA A 91 -0.60 4.75 -2.77
N TYR A 92 -0.10 4.48 -3.97
CA TYR A 92 -0.66 3.45 -4.85
C TYR A 92 0.40 2.48 -5.34
N THR A 93 0.00 1.20 -5.46
CA THR A 93 0.81 0.18 -6.14
C THR A 93 0.62 0.25 -7.66
N GLN A 94 1.62 -0.21 -8.40
CA GLN A 94 1.58 -0.25 -9.86
C GLN A 94 0.76 -1.43 -10.39
N PHE A 95 0.56 -2.45 -9.55
CA PHE A 95 -0.24 -3.63 -9.86
C PHE A 95 -0.79 -4.22 -8.55
N PRO A 96 -2.09 -4.26 -8.33
CA PRO A 96 -2.67 -4.75 -7.07
C PRO A 96 -2.63 -6.27 -6.95
N TRP A 97 -1.41 -6.86 -7.00
CA TRP A 97 -1.14 -8.27 -6.77
C TRP A 97 0.30 -8.47 -6.29
N CYS A 98 0.52 -9.36 -5.32
CA CYS A 98 1.78 -9.46 -4.57
C CYS A 98 3.04 -9.59 -5.46
N GLY A 99 3.06 -10.53 -6.43
CA GLY A 99 4.20 -10.75 -7.32
C GLY A 99 4.55 -9.51 -8.15
N PRO A 100 3.63 -9.01 -8.98
CA PRO A 100 3.85 -7.84 -9.83
C PRO A 100 4.16 -6.57 -9.04
N SER A 101 3.44 -6.29 -7.94
CA SER A 101 3.68 -5.13 -7.09
C SER A 101 5.10 -5.14 -6.54
N ARG A 102 5.48 -6.24 -5.88
CA ARG A 102 6.80 -6.39 -5.23
C ARG A 102 7.93 -6.36 -6.26
N ALA A 103 7.75 -6.99 -7.42
CA ALA A 103 8.69 -6.87 -8.54
C ALA A 103 8.85 -5.41 -8.97
N SER A 104 7.75 -4.65 -9.09
CA SER A 104 7.78 -3.26 -9.53
C SER A 104 8.53 -2.36 -8.55
N PHE A 105 8.11 -2.25 -7.30
CA PHE A 105 8.74 -1.30 -6.38
C PHE A 105 10.15 -1.73 -5.91
N LEU A 106 10.47 -3.04 -5.89
CA LEU A 106 11.82 -3.50 -5.56
C LEU A 106 12.81 -3.37 -6.71
N THR A 107 12.36 -3.29 -7.96
CA THR A 107 13.21 -2.99 -9.11
C THR A 107 13.21 -1.51 -9.50
N GLY A 108 12.25 -0.73 -8.98
CA GLY A 108 12.05 0.66 -9.36
C GLY A 108 11.50 0.83 -10.78
N THR A 109 10.87 -0.22 -11.35
CA THR A 109 10.37 -0.22 -12.73
C THR A 109 8.92 -0.69 -12.82
N ARG A 110 8.18 -0.21 -13.82
CA ARG A 110 6.76 -0.52 -13.99
C ARG A 110 6.52 -1.98 -14.42
N PRO A 111 5.31 -2.51 -14.24
CA PRO A 111 4.98 -3.88 -14.66
C PRO A 111 5.23 -4.11 -16.16
N ASP A 112 4.99 -3.12 -17.02
CA ASP A 112 5.31 -3.21 -18.45
C ASP A 112 6.81 -3.41 -18.71
N THR A 113 7.68 -2.94 -17.81
CA THR A 113 9.13 -3.14 -17.88
C THR A 113 9.54 -4.46 -17.23
N THR A 114 9.01 -4.78 -16.04
CA THR A 114 9.34 -6.04 -15.35
C THR A 114 8.81 -7.27 -16.05
N ARG A 115 7.74 -7.14 -16.84
CA ARG A 115 6.97 -8.24 -17.47
C ARG A 115 6.42 -9.25 -16.47
N VAL A 116 6.28 -8.85 -15.20
CA VAL A 116 5.66 -9.67 -14.15
C VAL A 116 4.20 -9.29 -14.05
N MET A 117 3.32 -10.17 -14.54
CA MET A 117 1.87 -9.99 -14.57
C MET A 117 1.13 -11.13 -13.83
N ASP A 118 1.90 -11.97 -13.11
CA ASP A 118 1.41 -13.11 -12.34
C ASP A 118 2.30 -13.37 -11.10
N LEU A 119 2.00 -14.46 -10.35
CA LEU A 119 2.72 -14.81 -9.14
C LEU A 119 3.92 -15.74 -9.37
N SER A 120 4.12 -16.22 -10.60
CA SER A 120 5.12 -17.24 -10.92
C SER A 120 6.25 -16.75 -11.81
N THR A 121 6.05 -15.66 -12.56
CA THR A 121 7.06 -15.12 -13.49
C THR A 121 8.16 -14.39 -12.74
N PRO A 122 9.42 -14.83 -12.83
CA PRO A 122 10.54 -14.11 -12.21
C PRO A 122 10.86 -12.84 -13.02
N PHE A 123 11.02 -11.70 -12.34
CA PHE A 123 11.37 -10.43 -13.01
C PHE A 123 12.73 -10.49 -13.73
N ARG A 124 13.67 -11.32 -13.25
CA ARG A 124 14.98 -11.48 -13.90
C ARG A 124 14.91 -12.16 -15.26
N ARG A 125 13.76 -12.76 -15.63
CA ARG A 125 13.56 -13.25 -16.99
C ARG A 125 13.57 -12.12 -18.02
N ALA A 126 12.95 -10.99 -17.70
CA ALA A 126 12.93 -9.80 -18.56
C ALA A 126 14.08 -8.84 -18.25
N LEU A 127 14.55 -8.83 -17.01
CA LEU A 127 15.51 -7.87 -16.48
C LEU A 127 16.67 -8.60 -15.77
N PRO A 128 17.51 -9.39 -16.47
CA PRO A 128 18.55 -10.23 -15.83
C PRO A 128 19.56 -9.40 -15.03
N ASP A 129 19.91 -8.20 -15.50
CA ASP A 129 20.95 -7.34 -14.93
C ASP A 129 20.40 -6.18 -14.09
N ILE A 130 19.08 -6.18 -13.77
CA ILE A 130 18.51 -5.14 -12.92
C ILE A 130 19.07 -5.27 -11.50
N GLN A 131 19.44 -4.15 -10.91
CA GLN A 131 19.70 -4.11 -9.47
C GLN A 131 18.42 -3.79 -8.74
N THR A 132 18.00 -4.70 -7.86
CA THR A 132 16.87 -4.44 -6.96
C THR A 132 17.27 -3.40 -5.91
N LEU A 133 16.28 -2.77 -5.28
CA LEU A 133 16.51 -1.81 -4.22
C LEU A 133 17.48 -2.37 -3.14
N PRO A 134 17.25 -3.54 -2.51
CA PRO A 134 18.21 -4.07 -1.56
C PRO A 134 19.56 -4.45 -2.20
N GLN A 135 19.59 -4.99 -3.43
CA GLN A 135 20.83 -5.28 -4.13
C GLN A 135 21.66 -4.01 -4.37
N TYR A 136 21.01 -2.88 -4.70
CA TYR A 136 21.69 -1.61 -4.89
C TYR A 136 22.33 -1.12 -3.57
N PHE A 137 21.64 -1.22 -2.45
CA PHE A 137 22.23 -0.94 -1.14
C PHE A 137 23.41 -1.87 -0.83
N ARG A 138 23.28 -3.16 -1.11
CA ARG A 138 24.33 -4.17 -0.92
C ARG A 138 25.59 -3.83 -1.70
N THR A 139 25.45 -3.49 -2.97
CA THR A 139 26.60 -3.12 -3.84
C THR A 139 27.25 -1.78 -3.44
N ASN A 140 26.53 -0.97 -2.63
CA ASN A 140 27.05 0.26 -2.04
C ASN A 140 27.50 0.11 -0.58
N GLY A 141 27.84 -1.11 -0.15
CA GLY A 141 28.51 -1.38 1.12
C GLY A 141 27.60 -1.59 2.33
N TYR A 142 26.28 -1.64 2.14
CA TYR A 142 25.34 -1.96 3.21
C TYR A 142 25.29 -3.47 3.46
N PHE A 143 25.12 -3.86 4.71
CA PHE A 143 24.60 -5.18 5.01
C PHE A 143 23.12 -5.23 4.59
N THR A 144 22.70 -6.31 3.93
CA THR A 144 21.30 -6.49 3.50
C THR A 144 20.69 -7.74 4.10
N GLY A 145 19.61 -7.58 4.86
CA GLY A 145 18.92 -8.69 5.50
C GLY A 145 17.43 -8.70 5.21
N ARG A 146 16.86 -9.89 5.00
CA ARG A 146 15.44 -10.11 4.81
C ARG A 146 14.87 -11.07 5.84
N ILE A 147 13.73 -10.71 6.41
CA ILE A 147 12.96 -11.57 7.31
C ILE A 147 11.51 -11.64 6.79
N GLY A 148 10.97 -12.83 6.58
CA GLY A 148 9.61 -13.05 6.11
C GLY A 148 9.38 -12.63 4.65
N LYS A 149 8.17 -12.22 4.29
CA LYS A 149 7.70 -12.00 2.91
C LYS A 149 8.08 -10.60 2.38
N VAL A 150 9.17 -10.50 1.62
CA VAL A 150 9.60 -9.25 0.93
C VAL A 150 9.43 -9.35 -0.57
N PHE A 151 10.04 -10.33 -1.24
CA PHE A 151 9.60 -10.79 -2.55
C PHE A 151 8.36 -11.67 -2.41
N HIS A 152 7.78 -12.07 -3.54
CA HIS A 152 6.60 -12.93 -3.49
C HIS A 152 6.89 -14.28 -2.85
N GLN A 153 6.04 -14.68 -1.92
CA GLN A 153 5.99 -16.02 -1.32
C GLN A 153 4.52 -16.41 -1.21
N GLY A 154 4.19 -17.63 -1.61
CA GLY A 154 2.84 -18.17 -1.51
C GLY A 154 2.38 -18.33 -0.06
N VAL A 155 1.20 -17.82 0.28
CA VAL A 155 0.59 -17.92 1.61
C VAL A 155 -0.62 -18.84 1.54
N PRO A 156 -0.73 -19.85 2.39
CA PRO A 156 0.19 -20.27 3.44
C PRO A 156 1.31 -21.21 2.95
N GLY A 157 1.33 -21.58 1.66
CA GLY A 157 2.17 -22.66 1.11
C GLY A 157 3.65 -22.50 1.37
N ASP A 158 4.22 -21.33 1.07
CA ASP A 158 5.66 -21.08 1.14
C ASP A 158 6.13 -20.52 2.50
N ILE A 159 5.24 -20.33 3.48
CA ILE A 159 5.64 -19.89 4.83
C ILE A 159 6.69 -20.87 5.40
N GLY A 160 7.84 -20.32 5.81
CA GLY A 160 8.98 -21.09 6.29
C GLY A 160 9.99 -21.47 5.21
N THR A 161 9.79 -21.04 3.97
CA THR A 161 10.71 -21.25 2.85
C THR A 161 11.13 -19.90 2.23
N SER A 162 12.10 -19.90 1.32
CA SER A 162 12.46 -18.69 0.59
C SER A 162 11.45 -18.31 -0.49
N GLY A 163 10.66 -19.28 -0.99
CA GLY A 163 9.81 -19.04 -2.15
C GLY A 163 10.61 -18.53 -3.37
N PRO A 164 9.97 -17.87 -4.34
CA PRO A 164 10.64 -17.20 -5.44
C PRO A 164 11.28 -15.88 -4.99
N ASP A 165 12.40 -15.98 -4.29
CA ASP A 165 13.21 -14.86 -3.78
C ASP A 165 14.28 -14.42 -4.79
N ASP A 166 14.98 -13.33 -4.50
CA ASP A 166 16.14 -12.85 -5.25
C ASP A 166 17.43 -12.96 -4.41
N PRO A 167 18.23 -14.04 -4.55
CA PRO A 167 19.42 -14.24 -3.74
C PRO A 167 20.49 -13.14 -3.89
N GLN A 168 20.49 -12.41 -5.02
CA GLN A 168 21.45 -11.32 -5.25
C GLN A 168 21.16 -10.11 -4.36
N SER A 169 19.95 -10.01 -3.82
CA SER A 169 19.51 -8.91 -2.97
C SER A 169 20.01 -8.99 -1.54
N TRP A 170 20.41 -10.16 -1.04
CA TRP A 170 20.55 -10.41 0.39
C TRP A 170 21.88 -11.01 0.80
N ASP A 171 22.43 -10.53 1.93
CA ASP A 171 23.52 -11.21 2.67
C ASP A 171 22.95 -12.24 3.65
N MET A 172 21.76 -11.97 4.20
CA MET A 172 21.10 -12.87 5.15
C MET A 172 19.59 -12.96 4.90
N VAL A 173 19.07 -14.17 4.96
CA VAL A 173 17.64 -14.48 4.78
C VAL A 173 17.15 -15.31 5.94
N VAL A 174 16.03 -14.91 6.55
CA VAL A 174 15.35 -15.68 7.60
C VAL A 174 13.90 -15.92 7.19
N ASN A 175 13.48 -17.18 7.18
CA ASN A 175 12.15 -17.62 6.80
C ASN A 175 11.41 -18.22 8.01
N PRO A 176 10.81 -17.42 8.89
CA PRO A 176 10.12 -17.92 10.06
C PRO A 176 8.88 -18.73 9.69
N ARG A 177 8.59 -19.76 10.48
CA ARG A 177 7.35 -20.53 10.41
C ARG A 177 6.74 -20.66 11.79
N GLY A 178 5.51 -20.23 11.93
CA GLY A 178 4.71 -20.33 13.15
C GLY A 178 3.63 -21.39 13.04
N ARG A 179 2.92 -21.59 14.14
CA ARG A 179 1.82 -22.54 14.23
C ARG A 179 0.63 -22.21 13.33
N ASP A 180 0.44 -20.93 12.98
CA ASP A 180 -0.60 -20.47 12.06
C ASP A 180 -0.44 -21.07 10.65
N ARG A 181 0.77 -21.44 10.25
CA ARG A 181 1.02 -22.17 8.99
C ARG A 181 0.36 -23.55 8.98
N ASP A 182 0.29 -24.20 10.13
CA ASP A 182 -0.27 -25.54 10.26
C ASP A 182 -1.79 -25.52 10.58
N ALA A 183 -2.37 -24.33 10.79
CA ALA A 183 -3.80 -24.16 11.08
C ALA A 183 -4.72 -24.59 9.92
N GLU A 184 -4.20 -24.61 8.69
CA GLU A 184 -4.91 -25.10 7.51
C GLU A 184 -5.34 -26.57 7.63
N ASN A 185 -4.72 -27.34 8.53
CA ASN A 185 -5.01 -28.74 8.76
C ASN A 185 -6.32 -28.97 9.56
N GLY A 186 -7.44 -28.45 9.01
CA GLY A 186 -8.79 -28.75 9.51
C GLY A 186 -9.30 -27.84 10.63
N LYS A 187 -8.55 -26.78 11.00
CA LYS A 187 -8.97 -25.84 12.04
C LYS A 187 -9.58 -24.54 11.49
N LEU A 188 -9.28 -24.20 10.24
CA LEU A 188 -9.77 -22.99 9.61
C LEU A 188 -11.27 -23.03 9.38
N ARG A 189 -11.96 -21.94 9.74
CA ARG A 189 -13.33 -21.68 9.29
C ARG A 189 -13.26 -21.10 7.89
N ASN A 190 -13.77 -21.83 6.91
CA ASN A 190 -13.72 -21.43 5.51
C ASN A 190 -15.11 -21.04 5.02
N ASN A 191 -15.33 -19.75 4.74
CA ASN A 191 -16.60 -19.22 4.25
C ASN A 191 -16.74 -19.36 2.73
N THR A 192 -15.68 -19.81 2.03
CA THR A 192 -15.67 -20.09 0.58
C THR A 192 -15.09 -21.48 0.33
N PRO A 193 -15.80 -22.56 0.73
CA PRO A 193 -15.33 -23.94 0.54
C PRO A 193 -15.08 -24.22 -0.95
N GLY A 194 -13.96 -24.90 -1.25
CA GLY A 194 -13.54 -25.19 -2.62
C GLY A 194 -12.50 -24.22 -3.17
N ILE A 195 -12.41 -22.98 -2.62
CA ILE A 195 -11.32 -22.06 -2.98
C ILE A 195 -10.05 -22.45 -2.19
N PRO A 196 -8.87 -22.47 -2.85
CA PRO A 196 -7.59 -22.71 -2.16
C PRO A 196 -7.32 -21.69 -1.05
N TYR A 197 -6.70 -22.09 0.05
CA TYR A 197 -6.49 -21.23 1.21
C TYR A 197 -5.73 -19.93 0.95
N GLY A 198 -4.89 -19.86 -0.07
CA GLY A 198 -4.25 -18.60 -0.50
C GLY A 198 -5.23 -17.56 -1.06
N SER A 199 -6.47 -17.98 -1.37
CA SER A 199 -7.53 -17.11 -1.91
C SER A 199 -8.86 -17.29 -1.18
N ALA A 200 -8.98 -18.28 -0.27
CA ALA A 200 -10.22 -18.55 0.44
C ALA A 200 -10.51 -17.50 1.51
N MET A 201 -11.79 -17.15 1.68
CA MET A 201 -12.26 -16.35 2.81
C MET A 201 -12.29 -17.24 4.07
N ALA A 202 -11.09 -17.57 4.53
CA ALA A 202 -10.85 -18.49 5.64
C ALA A 202 -10.19 -17.76 6.81
N TRP A 203 -10.56 -18.11 8.04
CA TRP A 203 -10.07 -17.47 9.24
C TRP A 203 -9.99 -18.39 10.46
N LEU A 204 -9.20 -17.98 11.46
CA LEU A 204 -9.08 -18.68 12.74
C LEU A 204 -8.67 -17.71 13.86
N ASP A 205 -9.40 -17.76 14.98
CA ASP A 205 -9.01 -17.19 16.26
C ASP A 205 -8.13 -18.19 17.02
N ASP A 206 -6.84 -18.19 16.75
CA ASP A 206 -5.90 -19.16 17.30
C ASP A 206 -5.66 -18.98 18.81
N GLY A 207 -5.47 -20.09 19.53
CA GLY A 207 -5.21 -20.08 20.97
C GLY A 207 -3.75 -19.85 21.38
N GLY A 208 -2.81 -19.72 20.41
CA GLY A 208 -1.38 -19.55 20.68
C GLY A 208 -1.00 -18.13 21.12
N ALA A 209 0.21 -18.02 21.67
CA ALA A 209 0.82 -16.72 21.95
C ALA A 209 1.24 -16.01 20.66
N ASP A 210 1.49 -14.70 20.73
CA ASP A 210 1.99 -13.91 19.60
C ASP A 210 3.29 -14.51 19.03
N THR A 211 4.20 -14.93 19.91
CA THR A 211 5.50 -15.51 19.54
C THR A 211 5.42 -16.91 18.94
N ASP A 212 4.28 -17.57 19.02
CA ASP A 212 4.06 -18.88 18.39
C ASP A 212 3.68 -18.72 16.90
N GLN A 213 3.11 -17.56 16.55
CA GLN A 213 2.66 -17.24 15.20
C GLN A 213 3.83 -16.86 14.28
N THR A 214 3.64 -17.01 12.97
CA THR A 214 4.66 -16.67 11.97
C THR A 214 5.13 -15.22 12.11
N ASP A 215 4.20 -14.25 12.14
CA ASP A 215 4.57 -12.83 12.24
C ASP A 215 5.20 -12.48 13.60
N GLY A 216 4.84 -13.18 14.66
CA GLY A 216 5.50 -13.05 15.95
C GLY A 216 6.97 -13.50 15.91
N LYS A 217 7.25 -14.56 15.14
CA LYS A 217 8.62 -15.04 14.87
C LYS A 217 9.36 -14.15 13.88
N VAL A 218 8.67 -13.57 12.89
CA VAL A 218 9.23 -12.52 12.01
C VAL A 218 9.73 -11.35 12.84
N ALA A 219 8.91 -10.82 13.75
CA ALA A 219 9.32 -9.75 14.64
C ALA A 219 10.50 -10.14 15.54
N GLY A 220 10.49 -11.37 16.09
CA GLY A 220 11.61 -11.90 16.88
C GLY A 220 12.92 -11.94 16.10
N ALA A 221 12.91 -12.49 14.89
CA ALA A 221 14.09 -12.57 14.04
C ALA A 221 14.58 -11.17 13.60
N ALA A 222 13.66 -10.22 13.34
CA ALA A 222 14.03 -8.84 13.04
C ALA A 222 14.72 -8.15 14.22
N ILE A 223 14.24 -8.39 15.43
CA ILE A 223 14.86 -7.89 16.68
C ILE A 223 16.29 -8.45 16.82
N GLU A 224 16.47 -9.74 16.62
CA GLU A 224 17.83 -10.36 16.71
C GLU A 224 18.76 -9.81 15.61
N MET A 225 18.25 -9.58 14.38
CA MET A 225 19.04 -9.00 13.30
C MET A 225 19.45 -7.56 13.62
N LEU A 226 18.54 -6.74 14.18
CA LEU A 226 18.86 -5.38 14.63
C LEU A 226 19.96 -5.39 15.74
N ARG A 227 19.83 -6.28 16.73
CA ARG A 227 20.84 -6.46 17.80
C ARG A 227 22.19 -6.84 17.23
N ALA A 228 22.20 -7.78 16.28
CA ALA A 228 23.42 -8.27 15.65
C ALA A 228 24.18 -7.20 14.86
N HIS A 229 23.50 -6.14 14.39
CA HIS A 229 24.11 -5.07 13.60
C HIS A 229 24.25 -3.75 14.35
N ALA A 230 23.70 -3.61 15.57
CA ALA A 230 23.89 -2.44 16.40
C ALA A 230 25.37 -2.24 16.74
N GLY A 231 25.88 -1.01 16.51
CA GLY A 231 27.25 -0.63 16.87
C GLY A 231 28.37 -1.20 15.99
N LYS A 232 28.05 -1.92 14.89
CA LYS A 232 29.08 -2.49 13.99
C LYS A 232 29.73 -1.49 13.02
N GLY A 233 29.23 -0.28 12.92
CA GLY A 233 29.75 0.75 12.00
C GLY A 233 29.38 0.53 10.53
N GLN A 234 29.00 -0.66 10.12
CA GLN A 234 28.48 -0.93 8.78
C GLN A 234 26.98 -0.56 8.72
N PRO A 235 26.53 0.28 7.78
CA PRO A 235 25.13 0.56 7.60
C PRO A 235 24.36 -0.68 7.14
N PHE A 236 23.08 -0.75 7.46
CA PHE A 236 22.24 -1.88 7.06
C PHE A 236 21.00 -1.44 6.28
N PHE A 237 20.52 -2.34 5.42
CA PHE A 237 19.20 -2.37 4.83
C PHE A 237 18.51 -3.65 5.32
N ILE A 238 17.64 -3.52 6.33
CA ILE A 238 16.89 -4.65 6.88
C ILE A 238 15.44 -4.53 6.43
N ALA A 239 14.96 -5.55 5.68
CA ALA A 239 13.59 -5.67 5.22
C ALA A 239 12.83 -6.69 6.08
N VAL A 240 11.69 -6.27 6.62
CA VAL A 240 10.82 -7.07 7.48
C VAL A 240 9.45 -7.19 6.81
N GLY A 241 9.14 -8.38 6.29
CA GLY A 241 7.90 -8.67 5.60
C GLY A 241 6.95 -9.50 6.46
N PHE A 242 5.86 -8.88 6.91
CA PHE A 242 4.77 -9.55 7.61
C PHE A 242 3.81 -10.20 6.63
N TYR A 243 3.30 -11.38 6.99
CA TYR A 243 2.33 -12.11 6.17
C TYR A 243 0.89 -11.63 6.41
N ARG A 244 0.59 -11.06 7.60
CA ARG A 244 -0.75 -10.56 7.91
C ARG A 244 -0.92 -9.11 7.41
N PRO A 245 -2.17 -8.79 6.95
CA PRO A 245 -3.42 -9.53 7.02
C PRO A 245 -3.76 -10.46 5.84
N HIS A 246 -2.81 -11.02 5.09
CA HIS A 246 -3.12 -11.97 4.01
C HIS A 246 -3.89 -13.21 4.51
N VAL A 247 -4.82 -13.71 3.69
CA VAL A 247 -5.57 -14.94 3.94
C VAL A 247 -4.65 -16.19 3.97
N PRO A 248 -4.98 -17.22 4.78
CA PRO A 248 -6.04 -17.29 5.79
C PRO A 248 -5.82 -16.30 6.91
N LEU A 249 -6.90 -15.66 7.38
CA LEU A 249 -6.86 -14.60 8.39
C LEU A 249 -6.69 -15.21 9.79
N VAL A 250 -5.46 -15.54 10.16
CA VAL A 250 -5.14 -16.16 11.46
C VAL A 250 -4.49 -15.15 12.39
N ALA A 251 -5.03 -15.01 13.59
CA ALA A 251 -4.44 -14.21 14.66
C ALA A 251 -4.76 -14.81 16.03
N PRO A 252 -3.98 -14.53 17.09
CA PRO A 252 -4.31 -14.91 18.45
C PRO A 252 -5.66 -14.36 18.89
N ARG A 253 -6.45 -15.17 19.58
CA ARG A 253 -7.84 -14.88 19.99
C ARG A 253 -8.04 -13.51 20.62
N LYS A 254 -7.08 -13.02 21.39
CA LYS A 254 -7.17 -11.70 22.05
C LYS A 254 -7.39 -10.55 21.07
N TYR A 255 -6.90 -10.66 19.82
CA TYR A 255 -7.08 -9.63 18.81
C TYR A 255 -8.47 -9.61 18.19
N PHE A 256 -9.25 -10.67 18.33
CA PHE A 256 -10.64 -10.72 17.89
C PHE A 256 -11.61 -10.07 18.89
N ALA A 257 -11.23 -9.98 20.16
CA ALA A 257 -12.09 -9.45 21.21
C ALA A 257 -12.61 -8.02 20.96
N PRO A 258 -11.80 -7.07 20.39
CA PRO A 258 -12.28 -5.73 20.10
C PRO A 258 -13.30 -5.64 18.97
N TYR A 259 -13.52 -6.70 18.21
CA TYR A 259 -14.29 -6.72 16.97
C TYR A 259 -15.48 -7.71 17.04
N PRO A 260 -16.56 -7.40 17.77
CA PRO A 260 -17.77 -8.25 17.77
C PRO A 260 -18.38 -8.30 16.35
N VAL A 261 -18.73 -9.49 15.85
CA VAL A 261 -19.29 -9.70 14.50
C VAL A 261 -20.47 -8.77 14.22
N ALA A 262 -21.37 -8.62 15.18
CA ALA A 262 -22.57 -7.77 15.03
C ALA A 262 -22.25 -6.27 14.83
N LYS A 263 -21.03 -5.81 15.16
CA LYS A 263 -20.60 -4.42 14.97
C LYS A 263 -19.80 -4.20 13.68
N MET A 264 -19.45 -5.27 12.97
CA MET A 264 -18.74 -5.15 11.69
C MET A 264 -19.70 -4.62 10.62
N ARG A 265 -19.22 -3.64 9.86
CA ARG A 265 -19.98 -3.05 8.75
C ARG A 265 -19.54 -3.70 7.46
N ILE A 266 -20.46 -4.27 6.72
CA ILE A 266 -20.27 -4.67 5.32
C ILE A 266 -20.25 -3.41 4.43
N ALA A 267 -19.72 -3.55 3.23
CA ALA A 267 -19.76 -2.47 2.24
C ALA A 267 -21.21 -2.04 1.96
N ASP A 268 -21.40 -0.75 1.77
CA ASP A 268 -22.73 -0.13 1.59
C ASP A 268 -23.13 -0.09 0.11
N GLU A 269 -22.84 -1.15 -0.63
CA GLU A 269 -23.20 -1.29 -2.02
C GLU A 269 -24.72 -1.38 -2.22
N THR A 270 -25.20 -0.76 -3.28
CA THR A 270 -26.59 -0.82 -3.71
C THR A 270 -26.71 -1.55 -5.06
N PRO A 271 -27.89 -2.11 -5.38
CA PRO A 271 -28.11 -2.65 -6.74
C PRO A 271 -27.83 -1.62 -7.85
N ALA A 272 -28.06 -0.32 -7.57
CA ALA A 272 -27.83 0.75 -8.53
C ALA A 272 -26.34 1.02 -8.73
N SER A 273 -25.50 1.02 -7.67
CA SER A 273 -24.05 1.16 -7.80
C SER A 273 -23.44 -0.04 -8.52
N LEU A 274 -23.83 -1.25 -8.12
CA LEU A 274 -23.34 -2.49 -8.75
C LEU A 274 -23.72 -2.62 -10.24
N ALA A 275 -24.87 -2.08 -10.65
CA ALA A 275 -25.30 -2.07 -12.03
C ALA A 275 -24.46 -1.17 -12.95
N GLN A 276 -23.74 -0.18 -12.37
CA GLN A 276 -22.86 0.71 -13.13
C GLN A 276 -21.45 0.13 -13.31
N VAL A 277 -21.12 -0.94 -12.61
CA VAL A 277 -19.80 -1.59 -12.69
C VAL A 277 -19.68 -2.35 -14.01
N PRO A 278 -18.70 -2.02 -14.86
CA PRO A 278 -18.44 -2.82 -16.06
C PRO A 278 -18.11 -4.28 -15.67
N ALA A 279 -18.61 -5.24 -16.44
CA ALA A 279 -18.38 -6.66 -16.15
C ALA A 279 -16.88 -6.99 -16.03
N TYR A 280 -16.04 -6.31 -16.80
CA TYR A 280 -14.59 -6.45 -16.75
C TYR A 280 -13.94 -5.87 -15.49
N ALA A 281 -14.61 -4.96 -14.79
CA ALA A 281 -14.17 -4.41 -13.52
C ALA A 281 -14.53 -5.31 -12.32
N LYS A 282 -15.01 -6.54 -12.58
CA LYS A 282 -15.22 -7.58 -11.58
C LYS A 282 -14.18 -8.68 -11.75
N ALA A 283 -13.48 -9.01 -10.68
CA ALA A 283 -12.51 -10.13 -10.66
C ALA A 283 -13.18 -11.45 -10.29
N TRP A 284 -14.28 -11.39 -9.54
CA TRP A 284 -14.94 -12.53 -8.93
C TRP A 284 -16.45 -12.53 -9.17
N SER A 285 -17.03 -13.70 -9.37
CA SER A 285 -18.48 -13.94 -9.47
C SER A 285 -18.83 -15.25 -8.74
N PRO A 286 -19.97 -15.33 -8.03
CA PRO A 286 -20.94 -14.24 -7.83
C PRO A 286 -20.39 -13.14 -6.91
N ASP A 287 -21.06 -11.98 -6.90
CA ASP A 287 -20.74 -10.89 -5.98
C ASP A 287 -20.66 -11.42 -4.53
N ASN A 288 -19.66 -10.94 -3.78
CA ASN A 288 -19.37 -11.39 -2.42
C ASN A 288 -19.11 -12.90 -2.27
N PHE A 289 -18.71 -13.61 -3.34
CA PHE A 289 -18.58 -15.08 -3.36
C PHE A 289 -19.86 -15.81 -2.91
N GLY A 290 -21.02 -15.17 -2.98
CA GLY A 290 -22.27 -15.68 -2.43
C GLY A 290 -22.34 -15.77 -0.89
N MET A 291 -21.39 -15.14 -0.19
CA MET A 291 -21.38 -15.10 1.28
C MET A 291 -22.55 -14.32 1.82
N SER A 292 -23.17 -14.85 2.89
CA SER A 292 -24.16 -14.12 3.67
C SER A 292 -23.54 -12.92 4.40
N ASP A 293 -24.37 -11.96 4.83
CA ASP A 293 -23.95 -10.81 5.62
C ASP A 293 -23.15 -11.22 6.88
N THR A 294 -23.53 -12.30 7.53
CA THR A 294 -22.82 -12.81 8.72
C THR A 294 -21.42 -13.28 8.34
N GLN A 295 -21.29 -14.04 7.26
CA GLN A 295 -19.99 -14.52 6.77
C GLN A 295 -19.09 -13.37 6.34
N GLN A 296 -19.62 -12.36 5.66
CA GLN A 296 -18.87 -11.13 5.31
C GLN A 296 -18.36 -10.43 6.57
N ARG A 297 -19.22 -10.25 7.59
CA ARG A 297 -18.81 -9.64 8.88
C ARG A 297 -17.75 -10.46 9.61
N GLU A 298 -17.78 -11.76 9.53
CA GLU A 298 -16.75 -12.65 10.11
C GLU A 298 -15.39 -12.41 9.45
N ILE A 299 -15.34 -12.27 8.11
CA ILE A 299 -14.10 -11.99 7.39
C ILE A 299 -13.56 -10.58 7.70
N ILE A 300 -14.43 -9.56 7.71
CA ILE A 300 -14.04 -8.19 8.08
C ILE A 300 -13.49 -8.14 9.52
N ARG A 301 -14.12 -8.86 10.44
CA ARG A 301 -13.64 -9.06 11.81
C ARG A 301 -12.24 -9.68 11.82
N ALA A 302 -12.07 -10.77 11.09
CA ALA A 302 -10.82 -11.52 11.06
C ALA A 302 -9.68 -10.71 10.42
N TYR A 303 -9.96 -9.95 9.35
CA TYR A 303 -9.01 -9.02 8.74
C TYR A 303 -8.57 -7.94 9.74
N SER A 304 -9.54 -7.34 10.47
CA SER A 304 -9.24 -6.34 11.49
C SER A 304 -8.40 -6.90 12.64
N ALA A 305 -8.68 -8.14 13.06
CA ALA A 305 -7.92 -8.85 14.10
C ALA A 305 -6.48 -9.17 13.63
N ALA A 306 -6.33 -9.65 12.41
CA ALA A 306 -5.03 -9.94 11.80
C ALA A 306 -4.19 -8.66 11.64
N THR A 307 -4.80 -7.55 11.23
CA THR A 307 -4.15 -6.24 11.15
C THR A 307 -3.69 -5.75 12.54
N SER A 308 -4.53 -5.88 13.57
CA SER A 308 -4.14 -5.51 14.94
C SER A 308 -3.03 -6.39 15.51
N PHE A 309 -3.02 -7.67 15.15
CA PHE A 309 -1.92 -8.58 15.51
C PHE A 309 -0.61 -8.16 14.83
N MET A 310 -0.64 -7.87 13.53
CA MET A 310 0.52 -7.38 12.78
C MET A 310 1.02 -6.05 13.35
N ASP A 311 0.14 -5.10 13.68
CA ASP A 311 0.50 -3.85 14.33
C ASP A 311 1.29 -4.07 15.63
N ALA A 312 0.88 -5.02 16.46
CA ALA A 312 1.60 -5.34 17.69
C ALA A 312 3.01 -5.87 17.38
N GLN A 313 3.19 -6.63 16.31
CA GLN A 313 4.51 -7.14 15.92
C GLN A 313 5.40 -6.00 15.34
N VAL A 314 4.85 -5.11 14.54
CA VAL A 314 5.53 -3.86 14.11
C VAL A 314 5.99 -3.05 15.33
N GLY A 315 5.11 -2.92 16.31
CA GLY A 315 5.43 -2.23 17.58
C GLY A 315 6.64 -2.82 18.31
N ARG A 316 6.78 -4.15 18.36
CA ARG A 316 7.93 -4.84 18.96
C ARG A 316 9.24 -4.49 18.23
N VAL A 317 9.24 -4.50 16.90
CA VAL A 317 10.43 -4.17 16.10
C VAL A 317 10.83 -2.70 16.28
N LEU A 318 9.86 -1.78 16.21
CA LEU A 318 10.12 -0.35 16.42
C LEU A 318 10.56 -0.01 17.84
N ALA A 319 10.05 -0.72 18.85
CA ALA A 319 10.50 -0.55 20.24
C ALA A 319 11.96 -0.97 20.42
N GLU A 320 12.36 -2.08 19.79
CA GLU A 320 13.76 -2.54 19.85
C GLU A 320 14.70 -1.59 19.11
N LEU A 321 14.30 -1.09 17.93
CA LEU A 321 15.07 -0.07 17.20
C LEU A 321 15.38 1.14 18.11
N ARG A 322 14.36 1.63 18.83
CA ARG A 322 14.52 2.73 19.81
C ARG A 322 15.40 2.33 21.01
N ARG A 323 15.19 1.14 21.57
CA ARG A 323 15.98 0.64 22.71
C ARG A 323 17.47 0.56 22.39
N LEU A 324 17.82 0.24 21.16
CA LEU A 324 19.20 0.18 20.67
C LEU A 324 19.75 1.58 20.31
N GLY A 325 18.93 2.64 20.37
CA GLY A 325 19.32 3.99 19.95
C GLY A 325 19.52 4.15 18.44
N LEU A 326 19.19 3.12 17.65
CA LEU A 326 19.34 3.10 16.20
C LEU A 326 18.32 4.00 15.48
N ASP A 327 17.22 4.32 16.14
CA ASP A 327 16.16 5.17 15.57
C ASP A 327 16.64 6.57 15.19
N LYS A 328 17.76 7.05 15.76
CA LYS A 328 18.34 8.36 15.44
C LYS A 328 18.97 8.42 14.04
N ASP A 329 19.46 7.28 13.55
CA ASP A 329 20.20 7.17 12.28
C ASP A 329 19.55 6.19 11.28
N THR A 330 18.33 5.74 11.55
CA THR A 330 17.61 4.78 10.70
C THR A 330 16.43 5.45 10.01
N ILE A 331 16.40 5.36 8.68
CA ILE A 331 15.21 5.63 7.88
C ILE A 331 14.28 4.45 8.04
N VAL A 332 13.03 4.72 8.42
CA VAL A 332 12.01 3.69 8.59
C VAL A 332 10.88 3.92 7.57
N VAL A 333 10.59 2.90 6.79
CA VAL A 333 9.43 2.84 5.88
C VAL A 333 8.46 1.80 6.40
N PHE A 334 7.18 2.13 6.45
CA PHE A 334 6.09 1.19 6.65
C PHE A 334 5.10 1.30 5.49
N THR A 335 4.76 0.17 4.85
CA THR A 335 3.81 0.13 3.73
C THR A 335 3.11 -1.23 3.62
N GLY A 336 2.01 -1.29 2.85
CA GLY A 336 1.48 -2.52 2.25
C GLY A 336 2.08 -2.75 0.86
N ASP A 337 1.99 -3.96 0.33
CA ASP A 337 2.39 -4.23 -1.05
C ASP A 337 1.30 -3.89 -2.07
N HIS A 338 0.05 -4.05 -1.71
CA HIS A 338 -1.16 -3.58 -2.39
C HIS A 338 -2.30 -3.50 -1.38
N GLY A 339 -3.43 -2.94 -1.81
CA GLY A 339 -4.64 -2.88 -1.01
C GLY A 339 -5.42 -4.19 -1.00
N TYR A 340 -6.65 -4.14 -0.47
CA TYR A 340 -7.52 -5.30 -0.32
C TYR A 340 -8.98 -4.89 -0.19
N LEU A 341 -9.86 -5.46 -1.01
CA LEU A 341 -11.31 -5.27 -0.93
C LEU A 341 -11.92 -6.20 0.14
N LEU A 342 -12.91 -5.69 0.83
CA LEU A 342 -13.68 -6.40 1.85
C LEU A 342 -15.19 -6.32 1.59
N GLY A 343 -15.60 -6.43 0.32
CA GLY A 343 -16.98 -6.41 -0.14
C GLY A 343 -17.34 -5.18 -0.97
N GLU A 344 -16.46 -4.18 -1.08
CA GLU A 344 -16.68 -3.03 -1.95
C GLU A 344 -16.89 -3.50 -3.39
N HIS A 345 -17.84 -2.89 -4.09
CA HIS A 345 -18.26 -3.25 -5.47
C HIS A 345 -18.70 -4.71 -5.60
N GLY A 346 -19.13 -5.35 -4.51
CA GLY A 346 -19.42 -6.78 -4.47
C GLY A 346 -18.17 -7.66 -4.61
N GLN A 347 -16.98 -7.06 -4.52
CA GLN A 347 -15.69 -7.73 -4.75
C GLN A 347 -14.91 -7.92 -3.45
N TRP A 348 -14.03 -8.90 -3.46
CA TRP A 348 -13.13 -9.24 -2.35
C TRP A 348 -11.73 -9.44 -2.89
N MET A 349 -10.74 -9.31 -2.00
CA MET A 349 -9.34 -9.53 -2.34
C MET A 349 -8.73 -8.38 -3.16
N LYS A 350 -8.08 -8.70 -4.28
CA LYS A 350 -7.17 -7.85 -5.04
C LYS A 350 -7.16 -8.28 -6.51
N ASN A 351 -6.19 -7.80 -7.30
CA ASN A 351 -6.03 -8.08 -8.73
C ASN A 351 -7.14 -7.48 -9.59
N ILE A 352 -7.60 -6.29 -9.19
CA ILE A 352 -8.61 -5.48 -9.85
C ILE A 352 -8.30 -3.99 -9.60
N LEU A 353 -8.83 -3.08 -10.43
CA LEU A 353 -8.51 -1.65 -10.37
C LEU A 353 -9.61 -0.85 -9.66
N TRP A 354 -9.69 -0.99 -8.35
CA TRP A 354 -10.47 -0.18 -7.42
C TRP A 354 -9.58 0.48 -6.38
N ASP A 355 -9.99 1.61 -5.80
CA ASP A 355 -9.14 2.34 -4.84
C ASP A 355 -8.71 1.44 -3.68
N GLU A 356 -9.60 0.60 -3.15
CA GLU A 356 -9.28 -0.32 -2.06
C GLU A 356 -8.26 -1.40 -2.45
N ALA A 357 -8.13 -1.73 -3.74
CA ALA A 357 -7.22 -2.77 -4.20
C ALA A 357 -5.79 -2.26 -4.45
N ASP A 358 -5.64 -1.02 -4.91
CA ASP A 358 -4.32 -0.47 -5.25
C ASP A 358 -3.82 0.62 -4.29
N HIS A 359 -4.67 1.12 -3.39
CA HIS A 359 -4.33 2.07 -2.35
C HIS A 359 -3.70 1.38 -1.14
N VAL A 360 -2.52 1.83 -0.73
CA VAL A 360 -1.73 1.26 0.38
C VAL A 360 -1.43 2.31 1.44
N PRO A 361 -1.25 1.92 2.70
CA PRO A 361 -0.64 2.81 3.68
C PRO A 361 0.83 3.05 3.32
N LEU A 362 1.30 4.28 3.47
CA LEU A 362 2.71 4.62 3.34
C LEU A 362 3.08 5.66 4.40
N ILE A 363 4.03 5.28 5.26
CA ILE A 363 4.57 6.15 6.30
C ILE A 363 6.10 6.11 6.20
N ILE A 364 6.74 7.27 6.11
CA ILE A 364 8.20 7.38 6.04
C ILE A 364 8.69 8.30 7.15
N ARG A 365 9.65 7.80 7.94
CA ARG A 365 10.42 8.58 8.90
C ARG A 365 11.90 8.58 8.49
N ALA A 366 12.45 9.75 8.21
CA ALA A 366 13.87 9.96 7.93
C ALA A 366 14.40 11.03 8.91
N PRO A 367 15.20 10.65 9.91
CA PRO A 367 15.70 11.59 10.94
C PRO A 367 16.41 12.79 10.32
N GLY A 368 16.06 14.00 10.76
CA GLY A 368 16.61 15.25 10.23
C GLY A 368 16.12 15.67 8.84
N VAL A 369 15.21 14.90 8.21
CA VAL A 369 14.60 15.22 6.90
C VAL A 369 13.09 15.36 6.99
N THR A 370 12.42 14.35 7.57
CA THR A 370 10.95 14.34 7.66
C THR A 370 10.44 15.34 8.67
N VAL A 371 9.37 16.05 8.29
CA VAL A 371 8.59 16.86 9.24
C VAL A 371 7.63 15.92 9.96
N ALA A 372 7.83 15.75 11.27
CA ALA A 372 7.03 14.82 12.07
C ALA A 372 5.54 15.24 12.15
N ALA A 373 4.68 14.25 12.39
CA ALA A 373 3.24 14.40 12.57
C ALA A 373 2.53 15.12 11.40
N ARG A 374 2.98 14.88 10.17
CA ARG A 374 2.39 15.49 8.97
C ARG A 374 1.77 14.44 8.06
N LYS A 375 0.68 14.85 7.40
CA LYS A 375 0.04 14.10 6.34
C LYS A 375 0.28 14.79 5.00
N SER A 376 0.65 14.02 3.99
CA SER A 376 0.71 14.50 2.61
C SER A 376 -0.54 14.04 1.87
N PRO A 377 -1.34 14.95 1.30
CA PRO A 377 -2.49 14.59 0.47
C PRO A 377 -2.08 14.25 -0.96
N ARG A 378 -0.79 14.33 -1.29
CA ARG A 378 -0.29 14.13 -2.64
C ARG A 378 -0.41 12.68 -3.07
N THR A 379 -0.70 12.48 -4.35
CA THR A 379 -0.71 11.14 -4.96
C THR A 379 0.71 10.70 -5.25
N VAL A 380 1.10 9.54 -4.73
CA VAL A 380 2.44 8.96 -4.87
C VAL A 380 2.35 7.48 -5.20
N GLU A 381 3.44 6.92 -5.71
CA GLU A 381 3.52 5.53 -6.12
C GLU A 381 4.51 4.75 -5.24
N LEU A 382 4.29 3.44 -5.02
CA LEU A 382 5.28 2.59 -4.36
C LEU A 382 6.61 2.54 -5.15
N LEU A 383 6.54 2.72 -6.45
CA LEU A 383 7.68 2.85 -7.35
C LEU A 383 8.64 3.97 -6.92
N ASP A 384 8.13 5.02 -6.28
CA ASP A 384 8.89 6.18 -5.80
C ASP A 384 9.79 5.85 -4.60
N LEU A 385 9.60 4.70 -3.96
CA LEU A 385 10.39 4.29 -2.79
C LEU A 385 11.86 4.06 -3.12
N TYR A 386 12.17 3.48 -4.29
CA TYR A 386 13.55 3.21 -4.68
C TYR A 386 14.35 4.52 -4.79
N PRO A 387 13.99 5.50 -5.65
CA PRO A 387 14.73 6.76 -5.73
C PRO A 387 14.69 7.56 -4.42
N THR A 388 13.62 7.45 -3.63
CA THR A 388 13.52 8.12 -2.32
C THR A 388 14.57 7.60 -1.33
N LEU A 389 14.71 6.29 -1.21
CA LEU A 389 15.64 5.69 -0.25
C LEU A 389 17.10 5.88 -0.67
N THR A 390 17.39 5.84 -1.97
CA THR A 390 18.74 6.14 -2.46
C THR A 390 19.12 7.61 -2.22
N ASP A 391 18.21 8.56 -2.48
CA ASP A 391 18.43 9.98 -2.18
C ASP A 391 18.64 10.23 -0.67
N LEU A 392 17.80 9.63 0.17
CA LEU A 392 17.92 9.77 1.64
C LEU A 392 19.23 9.17 2.17
N ALA A 393 19.76 8.15 1.51
CA ALA A 393 21.03 7.51 1.84
C ALA A 393 22.25 8.23 1.25
N GLY A 394 22.04 9.25 0.40
CA GLY A 394 23.10 9.95 -0.31
C GLY A 394 23.80 9.10 -1.37
N LEU A 395 23.12 8.05 -1.87
CA LEU A 395 23.64 7.19 -2.93
C LEU A 395 23.38 7.80 -4.31
N PRO A 396 24.20 7.48 -5.32
CA PRO A 396 23.96 7.91 -6.69
C PRO A 396 22.58 7.49 -7.20
N HIS A 397 22.03 8.27 -8.12
CA HIS A 397 20.76 7.92 -8.76
C HIS A 397 20.91 6.66 -9.62
N TYR A 398 20.05 5.66 -9.38
CA TYR A 398 20.01 4.47 -10.23
C TYR A 398 19.26 4.76 -11.53
N GLN A 399 19.99 4.73 -12.67
CA GLN A 399 19.51 5.22 -13.96
C GLN A 399 18.27 4.49 -14.53
N ARG A 400 17.98 3.29 -14.05
CA ARG A 400 16.83 2.50 -14.53
C ARG A 400 15.56 2.71 -13.70
N ASN A 401 15.57 3.61 -12.71
CA ASN A 401 14.38 3.95 -11.96
C ASN A 401 13.35 4.70 -12.83
N GLU A 402 12.11 4.27 -12.77
CA GLU A 402 10.96 4.92 -13.40
C GLU A 402 10.13 5.74 -12.39
N GLY A 403 10.45 5.65 -11.10
CA GLY A 403 9.87 6.43 -10.01
C GLY A 403 10.57 7.77 -9.79
N VAL A 404 10.04 8.57 -8.88
CA VAL A 404 10.58 9.89 -8.50
C VAL A 404 10.74 9.98 -7.00
N SER A 405 11.81 10.62 -6.55
CA SER A 405 12.09 10.79 -5.12
C SER A 405 11.01 11.60 -4.40
N LEU A 406 10.52 11.06 -3.29
CA LEU A 406 9.56 11.70 -2.39
C LEU A 406 10.23 12.66 -1.38
N VAL A 407 11.53 12.85 -1.42
CA VAL A 407 12.27 13.74 -0.51
C VAL A 407 11.69 15.16 -0.45
N PRO A 408 11.23 15.79 -1.56
CA PRO A 408 10.54 17.08 -1.47
C PRO A 408 9.28 17.03 -0.59
N LEU A 409 8.48 15.97 -0.69
CA LEU A 409 7.27 15.78 0.11
C LEU A 409 7.58 15.42 1.58
N LEU A 410 8.70 14.76 1.84
CA LEU A 410 9.14 14.48 3.21
C LEU A 410 9.55 15.76 3.95
N LYS A 411 10.11 16.75 3.23
CA LYS A 411 10.49 18.06 3.75
C LYS A 411 9.31 19.02 3.82
N GLN A 412 8.45 19.01 2.81
CA GLN A 412 7.29 19.89 2.65
C GLN A 412 6.08 19.09 2.14
N PRO A 413 5.32 18.44 3.00
CA PRO A 413 4.23 17.52 2.63
C PRO A 413 3.13 18.12 1.76
N LEU A 414 3.00 19.45 1.73
CA LEU A 414 2.00 20.19 0.96
C LEU A 414 2.56 20.89 -0.28
N VAL A 415 3.86 20.73 -0.59
CA VAL A 415 4.44 21.32 -1.80
C VAL A 415 3.67 20.87 -3.06
N ALA A 416 3.65 21.72 -4.09
CA ALA A 416 3.02 21.39 -5.37
C ALA A 416 3.60 20.08 -5.94
N TRP A 417 2.70 19.19 -6.36
CA TRP A 417 3.04 17.85 -6.82
C TRP A 417 1.98 17.40 -7.83
N ASP A 418 2.28 17.55 -9.10
CA ASP A 418 1.34 17.19 -10.19
C ASP A 418 1.77 15.88 -10.84
N ARG A 419 1.67 14.79 -10.08
CA ARG A 419 1.96 13.45 -10.57
C ARG A 419 0.79 12.52 -10.24
N PRO A 420 0.21 11.86 -11.24
CA PRO A 420 -0.75 10.81 -11.00
C PRO A 420 -0.04 9.52 -10.59
N ALA A 421 -0.75 8.63 -9.93
CA ALA A 421 -0.37 7.23 -9.81
C ALA A 421 -0.97 6.44 -10.98
N LEU A 422 -0.19 5.49 -11.48
CA LEU A 422 -0.58 4.60 -12.57
C LEU A 422 -0.58 3.16 -12.08
N SER A 423 -1.74 2.54 -12.15
CA SER A 423 -1.94 1.12 -11.81
C SER A 423 -2.42 0.35 -13.01
N GLN A 424 -2.07 -0.93 -13.09
CA GLN A 424 -2.56 -1.82 -14.13
C GLN A 424 -2.83 -3.23 -13.60
N VAL A 425 -3.66 -3.94 -14.32
CA VAL A 425 -3.81 -5.41 -14.27
C VAL A 425 -3.84 -5.93 -15.71
N ARG A 426 -3.84 -7.23 -15.90
CA ARG A 426 -4.09 -7.77 -17.25
C ARG A 426 -5.42 -7.24 -17.76
N GLY A 427 -5.42 -6.63 -18.93
CA GLY A 427 -6.59 -6.07 -19.59
C GLY A 427 -7.06 -4.71 -19.09
N GLY A 428 -6.44 -4.11 -18.08
CA GLY A 428 -6.88 -2.81 -17.54
C GLY A 428 -5.75 -1.89 -17.13
N ARG A 429 -5.97 -0.59 -17.27
CA ARG A 429 -5.10 0.50 -16.77
C ARG A 429 -5.91 1.55 -16.06
N SER A 430 -5.34 2.10 -15.00
CA SER A 430 -5.95 3.16 -14.20
C SER A 430 -4.97 4.30 -13.98
N VAL A 431 -5.48 5.53 -14.03
CA VAL A 431 -4.78 6.74 -13.61
C VAL A 431 -5.53 7.36 -12.43
N ARG A 432 -4.81 7.67 -11.37
CA ARG A 432 -5.31 8.28 -10.14
C ARG A 432 -4.59 9.61 -9.89
N THR A 433 -5.34 10.71 -9.93
CA THR A 433 -4.88 12.04 -9.50
C THR A 433 -5.30 12.29 -8.05
N GLU A 434 -5.16 13.51 -7.51
CA GLU A 434 -5.68 13.81 -6.18
C GLU A 434 -7.22 13.73 -6.10
N ARG A 435 -7.91 14.06 -7.19
CA ARG A 435 -9.37 14.10 -7.25
C ARG A 435 -9.96 12.97 -8.09
N TRP A 436 -9.40 12.73 -9.27
CA TRP A 436 -10.01 11.87 -10.26
C TRP A 436 -9.36 10.50 -10.34
N ARG A 437 -10.17 9.47 -10.58
CA ARG A 437 -9.72 8.16 -11.03
C ARG A 437 -10.37 7.84 -12.35
N TYR A 438 -9.55 7.51 -13.36
CA TYR A 438 -9.99 6.98 -14.65
C TYR A 438 -9.42 5.60 -14.88
N THR A 439 -10.26 4.67 -15.26
CA THR A 439 -9.86 3.30 -15.58
C THR A 439 -10.44 2.90 -16.93
N GLU A 440 -9.63 2.25 -17.77
CA GLU A 440 -10.08 1.67 -19.01
C GLU A 440 -9.70 0.20 -19.10
N TRP A 441 -10.59 -0.58 -19.73
CA TRP A 441 -10.43 -2.00 -19.94
C TRP A 441 -10.27 -2.29 -21.44
N GLU A 442 -9.14 -2.93 -21.81
CA GLU A 442 -8.70 -3.13 -23.20
C GLU A 442 -8.86 -1.86 -24.05
N GLU A 443 -8.21 -0.78 -23.61
CA GLU A 443 -8.20 0.53 -24.26
C GLU A 443 -9.60 1.16 -24.41
N GLY A 444 -10.53 0.76 -23.54
CA GLY A 444 -11.91 1.24 -23.48
C GLY A 444 -12.91 0.35 -24.23
N ARG A 445 -12.45 -0.67 -24.97
CA ARG A 445 -13.36 -1.57 -25.71
C ARG A 445 -14.31 -2.37 -24.83
N LEU A 446 -13.87 -2.69 -23.61
CA LEU A 446 -14.63 -3.49 -22.67
C LEU A 446 -15.26 -2.68 -21.55
N GLY A 447 -15.06 -1.36 -21.59
CA GLY A 447 -15.65 -0.40 -20.66
C GLY A 447 -14.63 0.59 -20.10
N THR A 448 -15.17 1.69 -19.58
CA THR A 448 -14.42 2.76 -18.93
C THR A 448 -15.09 3.16 -17.63
N GLN A 449 -14.30 3.70 -16.71
CA GLN A 449 -14.79 4.21 -15.43
C GLN A 449 -14.15 5.56 -15.15
N LEU A 450 -14.93 6.48 -14.61
CA LEU A 450 -14.45 7.77 -14.08
C LEU A 450 -15.14 8.04 -12.75
N TYR A 451 -14.35 8.37 -11.74
CA TYR A 451 -14.86 8.70 -10.41
C TYR A 451 -14.26 10.02 -9.90
N ASP A 452 -15.09 10.81 -9.24
CA ASP A 452 -14.73 12.06 -8.56
C ASP A 452 -14.59 11.80 -7.05
N HIS A 453 -13.38 11.59 -6.57
CA HIS A 453 -13.14 11.24 -5.16
C HIS A 453 -13.43 12.37 -4.16
N ASP A 454 -13.63 13.61 -4.61
CA ASP A 454 -14.10 14.70 -3.75
C ASP A 454 -15.61 14.58 -3.46
N ALA A 455 -16.39 14.06 -4.42
CA ALA A 455 -17.83 13.87 -4.30
C ALA A 455 -18.24 12.43 -3.99
N ASP A 456 -17.49 11.46 -4.53
CA ASP A 456 -17.76 10.02 -4.45
C ASP A 456 -16.48 9.23 -4.14
N PRO A 457 -15.97 9.31 -2.91
CA PRO A 457 -14.74 8.62 -2.52
C PRO A 457 -14.86 7.10 -2.50
N LYS A 458 -16.07 6.56 -2.72
CA LYS A 458 -16.36 5.12 -2.75
C LYS A 458 -16.60 4.57 -4.16
N GLU A 459 -16.41 5.39 -5.18
CA GLU A 459 -16.51 4.98 -6.58
C GLU A 459 -17.86 4.32 -6.95
N HIS A 460 -18.99 4.80 -6.38
CA HIS A 460 -20.34 4.28 -6.64
C HIS A 460 -20.98 4.81 -7.92
N HIS A 461 -20.53 5.99 -8.41
CA HIS A 461 -21.14 6.68 -9.56
C HIS A 461 -20.15 6.82 -10.70
N ASN A 462 -20.24 5.93 -11.67
CA ASN A 462 -19.38 5.96 -12.85
C ASN A 462 -19.80 7.11 -13.80
N LEU A 463 -18.94 8.12 -13.92
CA LEU A 463 -19.13 9.32 -14.73
C LEU A 463 -18.56 9.20 -16.16
N ALA A 464 -17.96 8.09 -16.54
CA ALA A 464 -17.19 7.96 -17.79
C ALA A 464 -18.05 8.18 -19.05
N ASN A 465 -19.34 7.88 -19.00
CA ASN A 465 -20.26 8.00 -20.11
C ASN A 465 -21.10 9.28 -20.09
N ASP A 466 -20.92 10.15 -19.10
CA ASP A 466 -21.61 11.44 -19.02
C ASP A 466 -20.87 12.48 -19.88
N PRO A 467 -21.51 13.08 -20.91
CA PRO A 467 -20.88 14.05 -21.81
C PRO A 467 -20.27 15.26 -21.08
N GLN A 468 -20.74 15.62 -19.89
CA GLN A 468 -20.19 16.72 -19.10
C GLN A 468 -18.74 16.47 -18.68
N TYR A 469 -18.33 15.22 -18.55
CA TYR A 469 -16.97 14.82 -18.12
C TYR A 469 -16.08 14.37 -19.28
N ALA A 470 -16.51 14.49 -20.54
CA ALA A 470 -15.74 14.02 -21.71
C ALA A 470 -14.33 14.63 -21.80
N SER A 471 -14.17 15.92 -21.43
CA SER A 471 -12.86 16.58 -21.41
C SER A 471 -11.94 16.02 -20.32
N ILE A 472 -12.48 15.68 -19.15
CA ILE A 472 -11.73 15.06 -18.04
C ILE A 472 -11.32 13.64 -18.42
N VAL A 473 -12.22 12.87 -19.02
CA VAL A 473 -11.89 11.52 -19.55
C VAL A 473 -10.73 11.61 -20.55
N ALA A 474 -10.78 12.55 -21.51
CA ALA A 474 -9.73 12.73 -22.51
C ALA A 474 -8.39 13.14 -21.87
N GLU A 475 -8.40 14.06 -20.91
CA GLU A 475 -7.20 14.47 -20.18
C GLU A 475 -6.56 13.30 -19.42
N LEU A 476 -7.35 12.55 -18.66
CA LEU A 476 -6.85 11.45 -17.86
C LEU A 476 -6.37 10.27 -18.72
N LYS A 477 -7.10 9.97 -19.80
CA LYS A 477 -6.69 8.97 -20.78
C LYS A 477 -5.33 9.30 -21.40
N ALA A 478 -5.05 10.58 -21.67
CA ALA A 478 -3.76 11.01 -22.19
C ALA A 478 -2.59 10.83 -21.21
N LYS A 479 -2.86 10.62 -19.92
CA LYS A 479 -1.85 10.33 -18.89
C LYS A 479 -1.53 8.83 -18.79
N LEU A 480 -2.33 7.95 -19.36
CA LEU A 480 -2.05 6.52 -19.39
C LEU A 480 -0.86 6.20 -20.30
N PRO A 481 -0.02 5.21 -19.95
CA PRO A 481 1.06 4.77 -20.82
C PRO A 481 0.52 4.35 -22.19
N PRO A 482 1.22 4.69 -23.29
CA PRO A 482 0.82 4.27 -24.63
C PRO A 482 1.03 2.76 -24.83
N GLY A 483 0.29 2.19 -25.77
CA GLY A 483 0.40 0.80 -26.21
C GLY A 483 -0.57 -0.15 -25.53
N PRO A 484 -0.68 -1.38 -26.07
CA PRO A 484 -1.65 -2.35 -25.60
C PRO A 484 -1.31 -2.86 -24.20
N VAL A 485 -2.34 -3.11 -23.40
CA VAL A 485 -2.21 -3.83 -22.13
C VAL A 485 -2.09 -5.32 -22.45
N GLU A 486 -1.27 -6.05 -21.69
CA GLU A 486 -1.27 -7.52 -21.79
C GLU A 486 -2.68 -8.04 -21.56
N LYS A 487 -3.22 -8.75 -22.55
CA LYS A 487 -4.60 -9.22 -22.53
C LYS A 487 -4.83 -10.19 -21.36
N ARG A 488 -6.00 -10.06 -20.77
CA ARG A 488 -6.48 -11.06 -19.83
C ARG A 488 -6.77 -12.35 -20.60
N PRO A 489 -6.29 -13.52 -20.17
CA PRO A 489 -6.70 -14.77 -20.77
C PRO A 489 -8.23 -14.90 -20.75
N ALA A 490 -8.83 -15.41 -21.84
CA ALA A 490 -10.29 -15.54 -21.94
C ALA A 490 -10.90 -16.33 -20.77
N ALA A 491 -10.17 -17.32 -20.26
CA ALA A 491 -10.55 -18.10 -19.08
C ALA A 491 -10.68 -17.29 -17.78
N LEU A 492 -10.08 -16.09 -17.69
CA LEU A 492 -10.24 -15.21 -16.53
C LEU A 492 -11.50 -14.33 -16.61
N ASN A 493 -12.19 -14.30 -17.74
CA ASN A 493 -13.55 -13.76 -17.87
C ASN A 493 -14.61 -14.73 -17.35
N TYR A 494 -14.27 -15.98 -17.23
CA TYR A 494 -15.05 -16.96 -16.52
C TYR A 494 -14.68 -16.88 -15.06
N ASP A 495 -15.65 -17.00 -14.19
CA ASP A 495 -15.46 -17.24 -12.78
C ASP A 495 -14.58 -18.51 -12.61
N PRO A 496 -13.24 -18.37 -12.46
CA PRO A 496 -12.37 -19.54 -12.35
C PRO A 496 -12.64 -20.31 -11.06
N VAL A 497 -13.31 -19.66 -10.11
CA VAL A 497 -13.75 -20.25 -8.85
C VAL A 497 -14.99 -21.11 -9.08
N HIS A 498 -15.99 -20.61 -9.81
CA HIS A 498 -17.22 -21.37 -10.08
C HIS A 498 -16.99 -22.53 -11.04
N ALA A 499 -16.21 -22.34 -12.10
CA ALA A 499 -15.88 -23.42 -13.02
C ALA A 499 -15.06 -24.53 -12.33
N CYS A 500 -14.14 -24.15 -11.43
CA CYS A 500 -13.36 -25.10 -10.66
C CYS A 500 -14.19 -25.74 -9.52
N LEU A 501 -15.09 -25.00 -8.89
CA LEU A 501 -16.02 -25.52 -7.88
C LEU A 501 -17.06 -26.44 -8.47
N ALA A 502 -17.54 -26.17 -9.69
CA ALA A 502 -18.44 -27.06 -10.43
C ALA A 502 -17.75 -28.37 -10.85
N ALA A 503 -16.45 -28.32 -11.14
CA ALA A 503 -15.64 -29.51 -11.48
C ALA A 503 -15.24 -30.35 -10.25
N PHE A 504 -15.27 -29.76 -9.03
CA PHE A 504 -14.98 -30.42 -7.77
C PHE A 504 -16.15 -30.25 -6.78
N PRO A 505 -17.29 -30.93 -7.00
CA PRO A 505 -18.40 -30.89 -6.06
C PRO A 505 -17.92 -31.38 -4.69
N SER A 506 -18.39 -30.72 -3.63
CA SER A 506 -18.04 -30.91 -2.23
C SER A 506 -18.12 -32.38 -1.77
N GLY A 507 -16.99 -33.08 -1.86
CA GLY A 507 -16.76 -34.39 -1.28
C GLY A 507 -15.40 -34.42 -0.56
N PRO A 508 -15.19 -35.31 0.42
CA PRO A 508 -13.91 -35.40 1.10
C PRO A 508 -12.78 -35.70 0.10
N ARG A 509 -11.70 -34.92 0.14
CA ARG A 509 -10.50 -35.20 -0.63
C ARG A 509 -10.03 -36.63 -0.39
N PRO A 510 -9.65 -37.40 -1.43
CA PRO A 510 -8.94 -38.65 -1.23
C PRO A 510 -7.69 -38.40 -0.41
N ALA A 511 -7.49 -39.13 0.66
CA ALA A 511 -6.27 -39.14 1.43
C ALA A 511 -5.12 -39.57 0.51
N GLY A 512 -4.21 -38.65 0.14
CA GLY A 512 -3.05 -38.96 -0.71
C GLY A 512 -2.50 -37.83 -1.56
N ALA A 513 -3.24 -36.74 -1.79
CA ALA A 513 -2.72 -35.59 -2.51
C ALA A 513 -1.95 -34.64 -1.56
N ALA A 514 -0.79 -35.10 -1.08
CA ALA A 514 0.18 -34.24 -0.42
C ALA A 514 1.02 -33.55 -1.50
N GLY A 515 1.11 -32.22 -1.45
CA GLY A 515 2.14 -31.49 -2.16
C GLY A 515 1.64 -30.43 -3.12
N GLY A 516 1.96 -29.19 -2.82
CA GLY A 516 1.93 -28.07 -3.72
C GLY A 516 0.84 -27.04 -3.43
N GLY A 517 0.87 -26.45 -2.24
CA GLY A 517 0.07 -25.28 -1.90
C GLY A 517 0.79 -24.00 -2.30
N GLY A 518 0.74 -23.62 -3.59
CA GLY A 518 1.02 -22.24 -4.02
C GLY A 518 -0.24 -21.40 -3.93
N GLU A 519 -0.14 -20.12 -3.60
CA GLU A 519 -1.22 -19.14 -3.73
C GLU A 519 -1.81 -19.22 -5.11
N GLY A 520 -3.12 -19.40 -5.23
CA GLY A 520 -3.83 -19.30 -6.50
C GLY A 520 -3.23 -20.06 -7.68
N GLY A 521 -1.91 -20.23 -7.69
CA GLY A 521 -1.17 -20.89 -8.74
C GLY A 521 -1.39 -22.40 -8.82
N GLY A 522 -1.61 -23.08 -7.69
CA GLY A 522 -1.91 -24.51 -7.70
C GLY A 522 -3.35 -24.82 -8.11
N GLY A 523 -4.31 -24.06 -7.55
CA GLY A 523 -5.73 -24.18 -7.88
C GLY A 523 -6.04 -23.60 -9.25
N LEU A 524 -5.50 -22.42 -9.59
CA LEU A 524 -5.57 -21.85 -10.93
C LEU A 524 -4.87 -22.75 -11.96
N LYS A 525 -3.69 -23.28 -11.70
CA LYS A 525 -3.02 -24.25 -12.59
C LYS A 525 -3.81 -25.54 -12.76
N LEU A 526 -4.54 -25.98 -11.73
CA LEU A 526 -5.43 -27.12 -11.86
C LEU A 526 -6.66 -26.76 -12.71
N CYS A 527 -7.17 -25.54 -12.59
CA CYS A 527 -8.31 -25.06 -13.38
C CYS A 527 -7.89 -24.54 -14.76
N GLU A 528 -6.68 -24.00 -14.92
CA GLU A 528 -6.05 -23.68 -16.22
C GLU A 528 -5.71 -24.93 -17.05
N ARG A 529 -5.54 -26.10 -16.42
CA ARG A 529 -5.36 -27.40 -17.11
C ARG A 529 -6.67 -28.02 -17.63
N LEU A 530 -7.80 -27.40 -17.34
CA LEU A 530 -9.11 -27.87 -17.77
C LEU A 530 -9.64 -27.11 -18.99
N ASP A 531 -8.83 -26.21 -19.56
CA ASP A 531 -9.11 -25.55 -20.83
C ASP A 531 -8.63 -26.45 -22.00
N PRO A 532 -9.49 -26.80 -23.00
CA PRO A 532 -9.14 -27.67 -24.11
C PRO A 532 -8.16 -27.06 -25.12
#